data_68401b320272d4306893ffc18323e2f6
#
_entry.id   68401b320272d4306893ffc18323e2f6
#
_cell.length_a   1.000
_cell.length_b   1.000
_cell.length_c   1.000
_cell.angle_alpha   90.00
_cell.angle_beta   90.00
_cell.angle_gamma   90.00
#
_symmetry.space_group_name_H-M   'P 1'
#
loop_
_entity.id
_entity.type
_entity.pdbx_description
1 polymer ?
#
loop_
_entity_poly.entity_id
_entity_poly.type
_entity_poly.pdbx_seq_one_letter_code
_entity_poly.pdbx_strand_id
1 'polypeptide(L)'
;MDTFLTYGIIFVVLLALELAYFRIADKFNIIDKPNERSSHSSIVLRGGGIIFMLGLWIWAAFFGFAYPWFLAAVTLVAGVSFVDDIRSLPDSVRLVAQFAAMGLMFYQLDMLHWEMWWLVLVAFIVCVGASNVINFMDGINGITGGYALASLIPIYILNKELGFAEESLVVTVILADIVFCLFNFRPKGRAKCFAGDVGSIGIAFILLFLIGRLVMLTGDVTYLIFLLVYGVDGCCTIVHRIMRHENLGEAHRKHAYQLMANELKIGHVKISLFYMCLQLAISLAFVLCVPNTAWAHWAYLIGALLLLTVVYALFMKKYFHLHEAYLASLNKTK
;
A
#
# COMPACT_ATOMS: atom_id res chain seq x y z
N MET A 1 -13.31 -18.47 23.82
CA MET A 1 -14.37 -17.67 23.15
C MET A 1 -14.49 -18.21 21.73
N ASP A 2 -15.71 -18.33 21.20
CA ASP A 2 -15.89 -18.79 19.81
C ASP A 2 -15.10 -17.87 18.86
N THR A 3 -14.35 -18.44 17.94
CA THR A 3 -13.47 -17.71 17.00
C THR A 3 -14.29 -16.70 16.17
N PHE A 4 -15.48 -17.09 15.74
CA PHE A 4 -16.35 -16.20 15.00
C PHE A 4 -16.84 -14.99 15.82
N LEU A 5 -17.19 -15.22 17.08
CA LEU A 5 -17.59 -14.15 18.00
C LEU A 5 -16.42 -13.17 18.26
N THR A 6 -15.19 -13.70 18.41
CA THR A 6 -13.99 -12.87 18.61
C THR A 6 -13.77 -11.92 17.44
N TYR A 7 -13.79 -12.40 16.20
CA TYR A 7 -13.61 -11.55 15.02
C TYR A 7 -14.79 -10.58 14.82
N GLY A 8 -16.00 -10.97 15.20
CA GLY A 8 -17.15 -10.07 15.22
C GLY A 8 -16.96 -8.90 16.19
N ILE A 9 -16.44 -9.16 17.39
CA ILE A 9 -16.11 -8.12 18.37
C ILE A 9 -15.00 -7.23 17.85
N ILE A 10 -13.91 -7.79 17.29
CA ILE A 10 -12.81 -7.04 16.69
C ILE A 10 -13.32 -6.10 15.61
N PHE A 11 -14.17 -6.58 14.70
CA PHE A 11 -14.75 -5.75 13.64
C PHE A 11 -15.55 -4.56 14.21
N VAL A 12 -16.39 -4.80 15.22
CA VAL A 12 -17.17 -3.74 15.87
C VAL A 12 -16.27 -2.73 16.58
N VAL A 13 -15.21 -3.19 17.26
CA VAL A 13 -14.22 -2.32 17.92
C VAL A 13 -13.48 -1.47 16.88
N LEU A 14 -13.01 -2.07 15.78
CA LEU A 14 -12.36 -1.35 14.68
C LEU A 14 -13.28 -0.30 14.07
N LEU A 15 -14.53 -0.66 13.81
CA LEU A 15 -15.53 0.29 13.29
C LEU A 15 -15.77 1.46 14.27
N ALA A 16 -15.87 1.18 15.57
CA ALA A 16 -16.02 2.21 16.59
C ALA A 16 -14.80 3.13 16.66
N LEU A 17 -13.59 2.59 16.57
CA LEU A 17 -12.34 3.36 16.56
C LEU A 17 -12.25 4.25 15.33
N GLU A 18 -12.61 3.76 14.14
CA GLU A 18 -12.62 4.55 12.92
C GLU A 18 -13.62 5.72 13.01
N LEU A 19 -14.82 5.46 13.53
CA LEU A 19 -15.82 6.51 13.76
C LEU A 19 -15.38 7.52 14.83
N ALA A 20 -14.67 7.08 15.88
CA ALA A 20 -14.09 7.95 16.88
C ALA A 20 -12.96 8.81 16.27
N TYR A 21 -12.12 8.21 15.43
CA TYR A 21 -11.10 8.93 14.69
C TYR A 21 -11.68 10.05 13.82
N PHE A 22 -12.78 9.81 13.11
CA PHE A 22 -13.43 10.87 12.31
C PHE A 22 -13.85 12.07 13.14
N ARG A 23 -14.35 11.88 14.38
CA ARG A 23 -14.69 12.98 15.28
C ARG A 23 -13.44 13.75 15.73
N ILE A 24 -12.34 13.01 15.98
CA ILE A 24 -11.05 13.62 16.36
C ILE A 24 -10.50 14.41 15.18
N ALA A 25 -10.44 13.81 13.99
CA ALA A 25 -9.93 14.43 12.79
C ALA A 25 -10.70 15.71 12.40
N ASP A 26 -12.03 15.67 12.51
CA ASP A 26 -12.89 16.84 12.28
C ASP A 26 -12.63 17.95 13.31
N LYS A 27 -12.58 17.61 14.61
CA LYS A 27 -12.31 18.56 15.69
C LYS A 27 -10.94 19.25 15.57
N PHE A 28 -9.92 18.52 15.11
CA PHE A 28 -8.55 19.03 14.97
C PHE A 28 -8.21 19.49 13.56
N ASN A 29 -9.20 19.54 12.63
CA ASN A 29 -9.03 19.92 11.23
C ASN A 29 -7.92 19.12 10.52
N ILE A 30 -7.84 17.80 10.77
CA ILE A 30 -6.96 16.90 10.05
C ILE A 30 -7.65 16.56 8.72
N ILE A 31 -7.48 17.47 7.77
CA ILE A 31 -8.19 17.46 6.49
C ILE A 31 -7.22 17.61 5.31
N ASP A 32 -7.59 17.00 4.20
CA ASP A 32 -6.92 17.23 2.93
C ASP A 32 -7.73 18.23 2.09
N LYS A 33 -7.08 19.36 1.76
CA LYS A 33 -7.66 20.41 0.93
C LYS A 33 -7.25 20.19 -0.52
N PRO A 34 -8.19 20.24 -1.48
CA PRO A 34 -7.86 20.11 -2.88
C PRO A 34 -6.80 21.12 -3.32
N ASN A 35 -5.83 20.66 -4.10
CA ASN A 35 -4.81 21.48 -4.73
C ASN A 35 -4.69 21.11 -6.23
N GLU A 36 -3.84 21.79 -6.99
CA GLU A 36 -3.64 21.55 -8.45
C GLU A 36 -3.21 20.11 -8.79
N ARG A 37 -2.68 19.36 -7.80
CA ARG A 37 -2.18 17.98 -7.92
C ARG A 37 -3.20 16.94 -7.47
N SER A 38 -4.24 17.36 -6.77
CA SER A 38 -5.27 16.48 -6.20
C SER A 38 -6.18 15.88 -7.27
N SER A 39 -6.54 14.61 -7.10
CA SER A 39 -7.58 13.96 -7.90
C SER A 39 -8.99 14.15 -7.31
N HIS A 40 -9.11 14.82 -6.16
CA HIS A 40 -10.38 15.16 -5.51
C HIS A 40 -10.69 16.66 -5.60
N SER A 41 -11.96 17.02 -5.40
CA SER A 41 -12.47 18.40 -5.50
C SER A 41 -13.16 18.90 -4.24
N SER A 42 -13.27 18.07 -3.19
CA SER A 42 -13.90 18.37 -1.91
C SER A 42 -12.92 18.16 -0.77
N ILE A 43 -13.14 18.87 0.35
CA ILE A 43 -12.40 18.63 1.59
C ILE A 43 -12.79 17.26 2.13
N VAL A 44 -11.78 16.44 2.50
CA VAL A 44 -11.94 15.07 3.02
C VAL A 44 -11.06 14.92 4.25
N LEU A 45 -11.48 14.13 5.25
CA LEU A 45 -10.65 13.80 6.40
C LEU A 45 -9.41 13.02 5.95
N ARG A 46 -8.24 13.39 6.46
CA ARG A 46 -6.96 12.74 6.16
C ARG A 46 -6.62 11.74 7.27
N GLY A 47 -5.84 10.70 6.95
CA GLY A 47 -5.31 9.77 7.94
C GLY A 47 -6.29 8.69 8.43
N GLY A 48 -7.42 8.44 7.72
CA GLY A 48 -8.31 7.32 8.06
C GLY A 48 -7.63 5.96 8.05
N GLY A 49 -6.51 5.82 7.33
CA GLY A 49 -5.69 4.61 7.35
C GLY A 49 -4.95 4.32 8.67
N ILE A 50 -5.07 5.18 9.68
CA ILE A 50 -4.60 4.90 11.05
C ILE A 50 -5.20 3.60 11.60
N ILE A 51 -6.35 3.17 11.06
CA ILE A 51 -7.04 1.94 11.45
C ILE A 51 -6.17 0.70 11.22
N PHE A 52 -5.23 0.70 10.28
CA PHE A 52 -4.31 -0.41 10.06
C PHE A 52 -3.37 -0.60 11.26
N MET A 53 -2.79 0.48 11.77
CA MET A 53 -1.97 0.45 12.99
C MET A 53 -2.82 0.08 14.22
N LEU A 54 -4.00 0.68 14.37
CA LEU A 54 -4.90 0.35 15.48
C LEU A 54 -5.36 -1.11 15.43
N GLY A 55 -5.56 -1.65 14.22
CA GLY A 55 -5.87 -3.07 14.02
C GLY A 55 -4.79 -4.01 14.55
N LEU A 56 -3.52 -3.66 14.37
CA LEU A 56 -2.40 -4.43 14.94
C LEU A 56 -2.40 -4.38 16.48
N TRP A 57 -2.68 -3.23 17.07
CA TRP A 57 -2.77 -3.11 18.53
C TRP A 57 -3.97 -3.89 19.09
N ILE A 58 -5.13 -3.87 18.41
CA ILE A 58 -6.29 -4.68 18.76
C ILE A 58 -5.94 -6.17 18.63
N TRP A 59 -5.30 -6.58 17.54
CA TRP A 59 -4.81 -7.96 17.39
C TRP A 59 -3.92 -8.37 18.55
N ALA A 60 -2.92 -7.56 18.90
CA ALA A 60 -2.02 -7.85 19.99
C ALA A 60 -2.73 -7.94 21.35
N ALA A 61 -3.75 -7.11 21.58
CA ALA A 61 -4.56 -7.14 22.80
C ALA A 61 -5.42 -8.40 22.94
N PHE A 62 -5.92 -8.94 21.81
CA PHE A 62 -6.78 -10.14 21.83
C PHE A 62 -6.00 -11.46 21.75
N PHE A 63 -4.85 -11.48 21.03
CA PHE A 63 -4.14 -12.71 20.71
C PHE A 63 -2.70 -12.76 21.26
N GLY A 64 -2.24 -11.68 21.90
CA GLY A 64 -0.90 -11.59 22.46
C GLY A 64 0.13 -10.94 21.54
N PHE A 65 1.31 -10.67 22.09
CA PHE A 65 2.38 -9.91 21.44
C PHE A 65 3.37 -10.85 20.71
N ALA A 66 2.89 -11.66 19.76
CA ALA A 66 3.75 -12.61 19.05
C ALA A 66 4.86 -11.93 18.22
N TYR A 67 4.61 -10.69 17.72
CA TYR A 67 5.57 -9.94 16.88
C TYR A 67 5.84 -8.53 17.44
N PRO A 68 6.50 -8.40 18.62
CA PRO A 68 6.64 -7.12 19.31
C PRO A 68 7.45 -6.10 18.53
N TRP A 69 8.51 -6.50 17.82
CA TRP A 69 9.35 -5.61 17.04
C TRP A 69 8.66 -5.14 15.75
N PHE A 70 7.84 -5.99 15.14
CA PHE A 70 6.99 -5.60 14.02
C PHE A 70 5.93 -4.59 14.47
N LEU A 71 5.28 -4.82 15.62
CA LEU A 71 4.32 -3.89 16.19
C LEU A 71 4.97 -2.52 16.48
N ALA A 72 6.18 -2.53 17.04
CA ALA A 72 6.97 -1.33 17.28
C ALA A 72 7.34 -0.63 15.95
N ALA A 73 7.75 -1.39 14.93
CA ALA A 73 8.08 -0.87 13.60
C ALA A 73 6.91 -0.13 12.96
N VAL A 74 5.73 -0.76 12.91
CA VAL A 74 4.53 -0.14 12.32
C VAL A 74 4.08 1.06 13.16
N THR A 75 4.16 0.99 14.50
CA THR A 75 3.82 2.11 15.37
C THR A 75 4.75 3.31 15.13
N LEU A 76 6.05 3.06 14.99
CA LEU A 76 7.04 4.11 14.70
C LEU A 76 6.74 4.78 13.35
N VAL A 77 6.66 3.99 12.28
CA VAL A 77 6.49 4.55 10.93
C VAL A 77 5.11 5.20 10.74
N ALA A 78 4.05 4.57 11.21
CA ALA A 78 2.71 5.15 11.15
C ALA A 78 2.58 6.38 12.03
N GLY A 79 3.20 6.40 13.22
CA GLY A 79 3.22 7.57 14.09
C GLY A 79 3.92 8.78 13.45
N VAL A 80 5.10 8.58 12.84
CA VAL A 80 5.81 9.65 12.10
C VAL A 80 4.99 10.10 10.89
N SER A 81 4.42 9.17 10.13
CA SER A 81 3.56 9.48 8.98
C SER A 81 2.29 10.23 9.40
N PHE A 82 1.71 9.91 10.56
CA PHE A 82 0.56 10.65 11.10
C PHE A 82 0.93 12.10 11.47
N VAL A 83 2.12 12.31 12.03
CA VAL A 83 2.63 13.66 12.27
C VAL A 83 2.82 14.41 10.95
N ASP A 84 3.34 13.74 9.90
CA ASP A 84 3.49 14.32 8.57
C ASP A 84 2.14 14.69 7.92
N ASP A 85 1.12 13.87 8.12
CA ASP A 85 -0.25 14.16 7.67
C ASP A 85 -0.84 15.44 8.30
N ILE A 86 -0.43 15.78 9.54
CA ILE A 86 -0.86 16.98 10.27
C ILE A 86 0.05 18.17 9.95
N ARG A 87 1.36 17.94 9.92
CA ARG A 87 2.39 18.96 9.72
C ARG A 87 3.50 18.37 8.88
N SER A 88 3.67 18.85 7.66
CA SER A 88 4.71 18.36 6.75
C SER A 88 6.08 18.29 7.43
N LEU A 89 6.64 17.11 7.46
CA LEU A 89 7.98 16.84 7.98
C LEU A 89 9.01 16.90 6.85
N PRO A 90 10.28 17.19 7.17
CA PRO A 90 11.36 17.05 6.20
C PRO A 90 11.45 15.59 5.69
N ASP A 91 11.68 15.41 4.39
CA ASP A 91 11.79 14.07 3.77
C ASP A 91 12.85 13.19 4.46
N SER A 92 13.95 13.80 4.96
CA SER A 92 14.98 13.09 5.71
C SER A 92 14.46 12.45 7.00
N VAL A 93 13.55 13.11 7.73
CA VAL A 93 12.97 12.58 8.98
C VAL A 93 12.08 11.37 8.65
N ARG A 94 11.27 11.48 7.60
CA ARG A 94 10.42 10.38 7.11
C ARG A 94 11.26 9.18 6.68
N LEU A 95 12.31 9.43 5.92
CA LEU A 95 13.21 8.38 5.43
C LEU A 95 13.95 7.69 6.58
N VAL A 96 14.48 8.44 7.55
CA VAL A 96 15.14 7.87 8.74
C VAL A 96 14.17 7.01 9.55
N ALA A 97 12.93 7.47 9.73
CA ALA A 97 11.90 6.68 10.44
C ALA A 97 11.56 5.39 9.67
N GLN A 98 11.46 5.45 8.34
CA GLN A 98 11.22 4.27 7.50
C GLN A 98 12.38 3.25 7.60
N PHE A 99 13.64 3.71 7.53
CA PHE A 99 14.80 2.82 7.69
C PHE A 99 14.87 2.23 9.09
N ALA A 100 14.62 3.00 10.14
CA ALA A 100 14.62 2.52 11.52
C ALA A 100 13.50 1.48 11.74
N ALA A 101 12.28 1.76 11.27
CA ALA A 101 11.17 0.82 11.34
C ALA A 101 11.44 -0.45 10.52
N MET A 102 12.05 -0.33 9.34
CA MET A 102 12.45 -1.48 8.53
C MET A 102 13.50 -2.33 9.26
N GLY A 103 14.45 -1.70 9.95
CA GLY A 103 15.43 -2.39 10.79
C GLY A 103 14.78 -3.22 11.91
N LEU A 104 13.79 -2.66 12.61
CA LEU A 104 13.01 -3.39 13.62
C LEU A 104 12.23 -4.57 12.99
N MET A 105 11.65 -4.36 11.81
CA MET A 105 10.94 -5.41 11.08
C MET A 105 11.91 -6.53 10.65
N PHE A 106 13.09 -6.20 10.14
CA PHE A 106 14.10 -7.20 9.75
C PHE A 106 14.67 -7.94 10.95
N TYR A 107 14.79 -7.26 12.09
CA TYR A 107 15.12 -7.93 13.35
C TYR A 107 14.03 -8.94 13.75
N GLN A 108 12.75 -8.58 13.63
CA GLN A 108 11.63 -9.50 13.88
C GLN A 108 11.61 -10.69 12.91
N LEU A 109 12.07 -10.49 11.67
CA LEU A 109 12.13 -11.53 10.63
C LEU A 109 13.39 -12.41 10.74
N ASP A 110 14.29 -12.14 11.71
CA ASP A 110 15.58 -12.80 11.85
C ASP A 110 16.44 -12.71 10.57
N MET A 111 16.44 -11.55 9.93
CA MET A 111 17.19 -11.31 8.69
C MET A 111 18.56 -10.67 8.90
N LEU A 112 18.85 -10.14 10.11
CA LEU A 112 20.04 -9.34 10.37
C LEU A 112 21.27 -10.18 10.66
N HIS A 113 21.67 -11.03 9.70
CA HIS A 113 22.88 -11.85 9.79
C HIS A 113 24.04 -11.21 9.03
N TRP A 114 25.22 -11.14 9.66
CA TRP A 114 26.39 -10.49 9.07
C TRP A 114 26.88 -11.17 7.79
N GLU A 115 26.74 -12.47 7.68
CA GLU A 115 27.15 -13.24 6.48
C GLU A 115 26.39 -12.83 5.22
N MET A 116 25.18 -12.28 5.37
CA MET A 116 24.30 -11.87 4.26
C MET A 116 24.05 -10.35 4.22
N TRP A 117 24.98 -9.55 4.79
CA TRP A 117 24.80 -8.10 4.92
C TRP A 117 24.41 -7.39 3.61
N TRP A 118 24.92 -7.83 2.47
CA TRP A 118 24.60 -7.28 1.17
C TRP A 118 23.16 -7.58 0.72
N LEU A 119 22.62 -8.79 1.03
CA LEU A 119 21.19 -9.11 0.80
C LEU A 119 20.30 -8.26 1.70
N VAL A 120 20.69 -8.07 2.94
CA VAL A 120 19.97 -7.22 3.89
C VAL A 120 19.94 -5.78 3.36
N LEU A 121 21.06 -5.25 2.83
CA LEU A 121 21.10 -3.93 2.24
C LEU A 121 20.18 -3.80 1.01
N VAL A 122 20.18 -4.79 0.12
CA VAL A 122 19.27 -4.83 -1.04
C VAL A 122 17.81 -4.88 -0.57
N ALA A 123 17.50 -5.73 0.42
CA ALA A 123 16.16 -5.83 0.99
C ALA A 123 15.71 -4.51 1.62
N PHE A 124 16.58 -3.77 2.32
CA PHE A 124 16.28 -2.42 2.83
C PHE A 124 15.86 -1.48 1.71
N ILE A 125 16.65 -1.41 0.63
CA ILE A 125 16.39 -0.52 -0.50
C ILE A 125 15.06 -0.89 -1.17
N VAL A 126 14.85 -2.19 -1.41
CA VAL A 126 13.62 -2.71 -2.06
C VAL A 126 12.39 -2.45 -1.18
N CYS A 127 12.45 -2.76 0.10
CA CYS A 127 11.29 -2.62 1.00
C CYS A 127 10.95 -1.15 1.29
N VAL A 128 11.96 -0.28 1.52
CA VAL A 128 11.73 1.16 1.68
C VAL A 128 11.21 1.75 0.35
N GLY A 129 11.77 1.34 -0.78
CA GLY A 129 11.27 1.72 -2.10
C GLY A 129 9.83 1.28 -2.32
N ALA A 130 9.48 0.03 -2.01
CA ALA A 130 8.13 -0.49 -2.14
C ALA A 130 7.12 0.26 -1.25
N SER A 131 7.49 0.58 0.00
CA SER A 131 6.62 1.36 0.88
C SER A 131 6.33 2.76 0.32
N ASN A 132 7.33 3.42 -0.26
CA ASN A 132 7.14 4.73 -0.91
C ASN A 132 6.34 4.61 -2.22
N VAL A 133 6.54 3.55 -3.02
CA VAL A 133 5.70 3.30 -4.20
C VAL A 133 4.24 3.12 -3.80
N ILE A 134 3.94 2.33 -2.77
CA ILE A 134 2.57 2.15 -2.27
C ILE A 134 1.98 3.49 -1.81
N ASN A 135 2.77 4.33 -1.15
CA ASN A 135 2.35 5.68 -0.76
C ASN A 135 2.02 6.56 -1.99
N PHE A 136 2.84 6.55 -3.03
CA PHE A 136 2.58 7.31 -4.26
C PHE A 136 1.35 6.82 -5.03
N MET A 137 0.98 5.57 -4.83
CA MET A 137 -0.23 4.99 -5.43
C MET A 137 -1.52 5.37 -4.69
N ASP A 138 -1.45 5.99 -3.50
CA ASP A 138 -2.63 6.41 -2.73
C ASP A 138 -3.18 7.76 -3.20
N GLY A 139 -3.66 7.86 -4.44
CA GLY A 139 -4.11 9.15 -5.00
C GLY A 139 -5.59 9.21 -5.40
N ILE A 140 -6.36 8.13 -5.30
CA ILE A 140 -7.80 8.08 -5.60
C ILE A 140 -8.55 7.16 -4.62
N ASN A 141 -9.85 7.40 -4.46
CA ASN A 141 -10.68 6.64 -3.53
C ASN A 141 -10.66 5.14 -3.84
N GLY A 142 -10.41 4.33 -2.83
CA GLY A 142 -10.50 2.86 -2.88
C GLY A 142 -9.26 2.17 -3.44
N ILE A 143 -8.28 2.91 -3.96
CA ILE A 143 -7.15 2.26 -4.64
C ILE A 143 -6.25 1.53 -3.64
N THR A 144 -5.94 2.12 -2.51
CA THR A 144 -5.05 1.53 -1.49
C THR A 144 -5.72 0.37 -0.76
N GLY A 145 -6.95 0.56 -0.24
CA GLY A 145 -7.67 -0.54 0.44
C GLY A 145 -8.02 -1.67 -0.52
N GLY A 146 -8.55 -1.38 -1.71
CA GLY A 146 -8.83 -2.43 -2.70
C GLY A 146 -7.58 -3.24 -3.09
N TYR A 147 -6.45 -2.56 -3.27
CA TYR A 147 -5.18 -3.21 -3.57
C TYR A 147 -4.64 -4.04 -2.39
N ALA A 148 -4.77 -3.53 -1.17
CA ALA A 148 -4.38 -4.26 0.03
C ALA A 148 -5.20 -5.56 0.18
N LEU A 149 -6.53 -5.52 -0.03
CA LEU A 149 -7.35 -6.75 -0.07
C LEU A 149 -6.90 -7.72 -1.16
N ALA A 150 -6.56 -7.22 -2.36
CA ALA A 150 -6.08 -8.06 -3.46
C ALA A 150 -4.75 -8.77 -3.15
N SER A 151 -3.94 -8.21 -2.26
CA SER A 151 -2.70 -8.83 -1.76
C SER A 151 -2.96 -9.72 -0.54
N LEU A 152 -3.79 -9.30 0.39
CA LEU A 152 -4.09 -10.02 1.64
C LEU A 152 -4.85 -11.33 1.41
N ILE A 153 -5.77 -11.38 0.44
CA ILE A 153 -6.54 -12.59 0.16
C ILE A 153 -5.64 -13.78 -0.24
N PRO A 154 -4.75 -13.68 -1.25
CA PRO A 154 -3.84 -14.78 -1.58
C PRO A 154 -2.83 -15.07 -0.47
N ILE A 155 -2.37 -14.06 0.28
CA ILE A 155 -1.54 -14.23 1.48
C ILE A 155 -2.28 -15.07 2.53
N TYR A 156 -3.57 -14.80 2.78
CA TYR A 156 -4.38 -15.58 3.70
C TYR A 156 -4.53 -17.03 3.25
N ILE A 157 -4.79 -17.27 1.95
CA ILE A 157 -4.91 -18.62 1.39
C ILE A 157 -3.61 -19.41 1.63
N LEU A 158 -2.45 -18.82 1.29
CA LEU A 158 -1.16 -19.46 1.53
C LEU A 158 -0.87 -19.65 3.02
N ASN A 159 -1.28 -18.71 3.87
CA ASN A 159 -1.05 -18.83 5.30
C ASN A 159 -1.86 -19.97 5.92
N LYS A 160 -3.06 -20.27 5.41
CA LYS A 160 -3.85 -21.44 5.82
C LYS A 160 -3.13 -22.77 5.51
N GLU A 161 -2.33 -22.81 4.46
CA GLU A 161 -1.60 -23.98 4.02
C GLU A 161 -0.22 -24.09 4.70
N LEU A 162 0.53 -22.97 4.72
CA LEU A 162 1.94 -22.96 5.13
C LEU A 162 2.18 -22.52 6.57
N GLY A 163 1.24 -21.78 7.19
CA GLY A 163 1.35 -21.33 8.59
C GLY A 163 2.53 -20.39 8.86
N PHE A 164 2.89 -19.52 7.92
CA PHE A 164 4.06 -18.63 8.06
C PHE A 164 3.83 -17.44 9.00
N ALA A 165 2.58 -17.08 9.26
CA ALA A 165 2.21 -16.01 10.19
C ALA A 165 1.00 -16.42 11.05
N GLU A 166 0.81 -15.73 12.18
CA GLU A 166 -0.41 -15.89 12.98
C GLU A 166 -1.65 -15.60 12.12
N GLU A 167 -2.52 -16.59 11.95
CA GLU A 167 -3.75 -16.43 11.14
C GLU A 167 -4.60 -15.27 11.64
N SER A 168 -4.67 -15.11 12.96
CA SER A 168 -5.40 -14.04 13.61
C SER A 168 -4.91 -12.64 13.21
N LEU A 169 -3.60 -12.49 12.96
CA LEU A 169 -3.03 -11.25 12.45
C LEU A 169 -3.59 -10.94 11.06
N VAL A 170 -3.50 -11.91 10.13
CA VAL A 170 -3.94 -11.71 8.75
C VAL A 170 -5.43 -11.37 8.69
N VAL A 171 -6.26 -12.11 9.45
CA VAL A 171 -7.71 -11.86 9.52
C VAL A 171 -8.00 -10.49 10.11
N THR A 172 -7.32 -10.08 11.19
CA THR A 172 -7.55 -8.77 11.81
C THR A 172 -7.18 -7.63 10.87
N VAL A 173 -6.09 -7.76 10.11
CA VAL A 173 -5.69 -6.78 9.08
C VAL A 173 -6.73 -6.70 7.96
N ILE A 174 -7.26 -7.83 7.50
CA ILE A 174 -8.36 -7.86 6.51
C ILE A 174 -9.59 -7.13 7.06
N LEU A 175 -9.96 -7.36 8.32
CA LEU A 175 -11.10 -6.67 8.95
C LEU A 175 -10.86 -5.17 9.07
N ALA A 176 -9.64 -4.73 9.42
CA ALA A 176 -9.29 -3.32 9.47
C ALA A 176 -9.39 -2.67 8.08
N ASP A 177 -8.93 -3.37 7.04
CA ASP A 177 -9.00 -2.88 5.66
C ASP A 177 -10.45 -2.83 5.14
N ILE A 178 -11.28 -3.81 5.47
CA ILE A 178 -12.72 -3.75 5.17
C ILE A 178 -13.36 -2.52 5.84
N VAL A 179 -13.06 -2.25 7.12
CA VAL A 179 -13.56 -1.06 7.82
C VAL A 179 -13.10 0.21 7.12
N PHE A 180 -11.82 0.33 6.74
CA PHE A 180 -11.32 1.46 5.97
C PHE A 180 -12.05 1.61 4.63
N CYS A 181 -12.21 0.53 3.88
CA CYS A 181 -12.92 0.51 2.59
C CYS A 181 -14.38 0.97 2.69
N LEU A 182 -15.09 0.69 3.77
CA LEU A 182 -16.47 1.18 3.97
C LEU A 182 -16.57 2.71 3.87
N PHE A 183 -15.51 3.44 4.19
CA PHE A 183 -15.48 4.89 4.20
C PHE A 183 -14.69 5.52 3.06
N ASN A 184 -13.65 4.83 2.57
CA ASN A 184 -12.77 5.31 1.52
C ASN A 184 -13.18 4.84 0.12
N PHE A 185 -13.59 3.57 -0.07
CA PHE A 185 -13.88 2.97 -1.38
C PHE A 185 -15.23 3.46 -1.94
N ARG A 186 -15.29 4.73 -2.29
CA ARG A 186 -16.51 5.44 -2.72
C ARG A 186 -16.27 6.27 -3.97
N PRO A 187 -17.33 6.62 -4.71
CA PRO A 187 -17.21 7.53 -5.85
C PRO A 187 -16.51 8.85 -5.48
N LYS A 188 -15.91 9.50 -6.48
CA LYS A 188 -15.26 10.81 -6.33
C LYS A 188 -16.19 11.79 -5.61
N GLY A 189 -15.67 12.48 -4.58
CA GLY A 189 -16.42 13.43 -3.74
C GLY A 189 -17.32 12.79 -2.68
N ARG A 190 -17.34 11.45 -2.54
CA ARG A 190 -18.16 10.75 -1.54
C ARG A 190 -17.34 9.97 -0.48
N ALA A 191 -16.02 9.90 -0.62
CA ALA A 191 -15.17 9.33 0.41
C ALA A 191 -15.26 10.18 1.69
N LYS A 192 -15.28 9.52 2.84
CA LYS A 192 -15.31 10.17 4.16
C LYS A 192 -13.90 10.47 4.67
N CYS A 193 -12.93 9.64 4.28
CA CYS A 193 -11.53 9.79 4.64
C CYS A 193 -10.62 9.34 3.49
N PHE A 194 -9.39 9.82 3.50
CA PHE A 194 -8.26 9.26 2.75
C PHE A 194 -7.36 8.47 3.69
N ALA A 195 -6.55 7.54 3.13
CA ALA A 195 -5.62 6.76 3.92
C ALA A 195 -4.63 7.68 4.65
N GLY A 196 -4.12 8.68 3.97
CA GLY A 196 -3.00 9.49 4.41
C GLY A 196 -1.69 8.70 4.37
N ASP A 197 -0.59 9.38 4.66
CA ASP A 197 0.72 8.73 4.74
C ASP A 197 0.73 7.69 5.87
N VAL A 198 0.01 7.94 6.97
CA VAL A 198 -0.17 6.98 8.08
C VAL A 198 -0.76 5.66 7.60
N GLY A 199 -1.73 5.69 6.69
CA GLY A 199 -2.40 4.50 6.20
C GLY A 199 -1.63 3.79 5.10
N SER A 200 -1.20 4.51 4.06
CA SER A 200 -0.52 3.93 2.91
C SER A 200 0.84 3.31 3.29
N ILE A 201 1.63 3.97 4.14
CA ILE A 201 2.89 3.43 4.65
C ILE A 201 2.62 2.33 5.68
N GLY A 202 1.62 2.51 6.56
CA GLY A 202 1.23 1.50 7.55
C GLY A 202 0.86 0.17 6.91
N ILE A 203 -0.04 0.17 5.93
CA ILE A 203 -0.44 -1.07 5.23
C ILE A 203 0.72 -1.63 4.39
N ALA A 204 1.58 -0.79 3.80
CA ALA A 204 2.77 -1.24 3.09
C ALA A 204 3.69 -2.05 4.00
N PHE A 205 3.98 -1.57 5.22
CA PHE A 205 4.78 -2.30 6.20
C PHE A 205 4.14 -3.62 6.62
N ILE A 206 2.82 -3.67 6.75
CA ILE A 206 2.08 -4.91 7.08
C ILE A 206 2.22 -5.93 5.94
N LEU A 207 1.99 -5.51 4.69
CA LEU A 207 2.14 -6.39 3.53
C LEU A 207 3.59 -6.89 3.38
N LEU A 208 4.58 -6.00 3.54
CA LEU A 208 6.00 -6.36 3.48
C LEU A 208 6.39 -7.32 4.59
N PHE A 209 5.85 -7.17 5.80
CA PHE A 209 6.07 -8.12 6.89
C PHE A 209 5.52 -9.52 6.55
N LEU A 210 4.27 -9.59 6.09
CA LEU A 210 3.64 -10.87 5.74
C LEU A 210 4.36 -11.56 4.58
N ILE A 211 4.73 -10.80 3.53
CA ILE A 211 5.53 -11.31 2.41
C ILE A 211 6.93 -11.73 2.92
N GLY A 212 7.55 -10.92 3.78
CA GLY A 212 8.83 -11.24 4.39
C GLY A 212 8.81 -12.55 5.18
N ARG A 213 7.76 -12.79 6.00
CA ARG A 213 7.55 -14.06 6.70
C ARG A 213 7.46 -15.23 5.74
N LEU A 214 6.74 -15.06 4.64
CA LEU A 214 6.58 -16.08 3.61
C LEU A 214 7.90 -16.35 2.89
N VAL A 215 8.63 -15.31 2.51
CA VAL A 215 9.97 -15.43 1.89
C VAL A 215 10.95 -16.10 2.84
N MET A 216 10.97 -15.75 4.13
CA MET A 216 11.87 -16.38 5.11
C MET A 216 11.54 -17.86 5.33
N LEU A 217 10.26 -18.24 5.25
CA LEU A 217 9.87 -19.65 5.37
C LEU A 217 10.24 -20.47 4.12
N THR A 218 10.02 -19.91 2.93
CA THR A 218 10.11 -20.66 1.66
C THR A 218 11.45 -20.49 0.93
N GLY A 219 12.21 -19.44 1.23
CA GLY A 219 13.38 -19.02 0.46
C GLY A 219 13.05 -18.42 -0.91
N ASP A 220 11.77 -18.14 -1.21
CA ASP A 220 11.30 -17.71 -2.52
C ASP A 220 10.89 -16.25 -2.54
N VAL A 221 11.71 -15.41 -3.17
CA VAL A 221 11.47 -13.96 -3.30
C VAL A 221 10.41 -13.64 -4.35
N THR A 222 9.95 -14.60 -5.15
CA THR A 222 8.94 -14.38 -6.20
C THR A 222 7.56 -14.02 -5.62
N TYR A 223 7.34 -14.25 -4.33
CA TYR A 223 6.15 -13.77 -3.60
C TYR A 223 6.01 -12.24 -3.57
N LEU A 224 7.03 -11.48 -3.98
CA LEU A 224 6.90 -10.05 -4.28
C LEU A 224 5.88 -9.78 -5.40
N ILE A 225 5.44 -10.81 -6.13
CA ILE A 225 4.36 -10.74 -7.12
C ILE A 225 3.05 -10.18 -6.53
N PHE A 226 2.83 -10.32 -5.22
CA PHE A 226 1.68 -9.73 -4.53
C PHE A 226 1.68 -8.20 -4.51
N LEU A 227 2.78 -7.57 -4.95
CA LEU A 227 2.91 -6.12 -5.09
C LEU A 227 3.16 -5.70 -6.55
N LEU A 228 2.99 -6.61 -7.52
CA LEU A 228 3.49 -6.44 -8.89
C LEU A 228 2.83 -5.27 -9.62
N VAL A 229 1.51 -5.13 -9.56
CA VAL A 229 0.79 -4.10 -10.34
C VAL A 229 1.18 -2.69 -9.88
N TYR A 230 1.28 -2.46 -8.58
CA TYR A 230 1.78 -1.20 -8.03
C TYR A 230 3.26 -1.00 -8.32
N GLY A 231 4.06 -2.08 -8.21
CA GLY A 231 5.47 -2.05 -8.56
C GLY A 231 5.69 -1.61 -10.00
N VAL A 232 4.91 -2.14 -10.96
CA VAL A 232 5.03 -1.76 -12.38
C VAL A 232 4.60 -0.31 -12.60
N ASP A 233 3.43 0.11 -12.14
CA ASP A 233 2.99 1.52 -12.32
C ASP A 233 3.98 2.49 -11.67
N GLY A 234 4.38 2.23 -10.42
CA GLY A 234 5.32 3.07 -9.69
C GLY A 234 6.71 3.14 -10.34
N CYS A 235 7.35 1.98 -10.53
CA CYS A 235 8.70 1.94 -11.08
C CYS A 235 8.78 2.44 -12.52
N CYS A 236 7.82 2.04 -13.37
CA CYS A 236 7.79 2.54 -14.75
C CYS A 236 7.52 4.05 -14.82
N THR A 237 6.71 4.60 -13.90
CA THR A 237 6.52 6.05 -13.79
C THR A 237 7.81 6.76 -13.38
N ILE A 238 8.56 6.21 -12.42
CA ILE A 238 9.87 6.74 -12.01
C ILE A 238 10.85 6.72 -13.21
N VAL A 239 10.95 5.58 -13.91
CA VAL A 239 11.80 5.45 -15.11
C VAL A 239 11.38 6.47 -16.19
N HIS A 240 10.09 6.62 -16.44
CA HIS A 240 9.58 7.59 -17.41
C HIS A 240 9.97 9.03 -17.03
N ARG A 241 9.93 9.40 -15.75
CA ARG A 241 10.36 10.72 -15.26
C ARG A 241 11.87 10.92 -15.39
N ILE A 242 12.68 9.88 -15.11
CA ILE A 242 14.13 9.94 -15.32
C ILE A 242 14.45 10.18 -16.81
N MET A 243 13.80 9.47 -17.72
CA MET A 243 13.98 9.66 -19.17
C MET A 243 13.57 11.07 -19.64
N ARG A 244 12.72 11.74 -18.90
CA ARG A 244 12.30 13.13 -19.15
C ARG A 244 13.14 14.17 -18.39
N HIS A 245 14.19 13.74 -17.72
CA HIS A 245 15.08 14.59 -16.90
C HIS A 245 14.33 15.41 -15.84
N GLU A 246 13.28 14.83 -15.24
CA GLU A 246 12.47 15.50 -14.22
C GLU A 246 13.08 15.30 -12.82
N ASN A 247 12.91 16.29 -11.95
CA ASN A 247 13.29 16.17 -10.54
C ASN A 247 12.36 15.15 -9.83
N LEU A 248 12.91 14.02 -9.37
CA LEU A 248 12.15 12.98 -8.70
C LEU A 248 11.59 13.41 -7.32
N GLY A 249 12.21 14.39 -6.67
CA GLY A 249 11.72 14.95 -5.39
C GLY A 249 10.49 15.84 -5.53
N GLU A 250 10.14 16.25 -6.75
CA GLU A 250 8.93 17.04 -6.96
C GLU A 250 7.68 16.18 -7.04
N ALA A 251 6.64 16.59 -6.32
CA ALA A 251 5.36 15.92 -6.38
C ALA A 251 4.72 16.01 -7.78
N HIS A 252 4.15 14.92 -8.25
CA HIS A 252 3.60 14.79 -9.61
C HIS A 252 2.28 14.01 -9.62
N ARG A 253 1.62 13.94 -10.77
CA ARG A 253 0.44 13.11 -11.01
C ARG A 253 0.51 12.40 -12.37
N LYS A 254 1.55 11.59 -12.55
CA LYS A 254 1.91 10.96 -13.82
C LYS A 254 1.75 9.44 -13.84
N HIS A 255 1.30 8.84 -12.72
CA HIS A 255 0.98 7.42 -12.67
C HIS A 255 -0.15 7.07 -13.64
N ALA A 256 -0.16 5.85 -14.18
CA ALA A 256 -1.18 5.43 -15.12
C ALA A 256 -2.60 5.58 -14.53
N TYR A 257 -2.80 5.18 -13.26
CA TYR A 257 -4.10 5.36 -12.60
C TYR A 257 -4.53 6.82 -12.50
N GLN A 258 -3.59 7.75 -12.32
CA GLN A 258 -3.88 9.19 -12.23
C GLN A 258 -4.28 9.76 -13.60
N LEU A 259 -3.63 9.31 -14.68
CA LEU A 259 -4.03 9.67 -16.05
C LEU A 259 -5.44 9.15 -16.34
N MET A 260 -5.76 7.92 -15.94
CA MET A 260 -7.11 7.39 -16.07
C MET A 260 -8.15 8.25 -15.34
N ALA A 261 -7.85 8.69 -14.12
CA ALA A 261 -8.77 9.47 -13.29
C ALA A 261 -8.91 10.91 -13.74
N ASN A 262 -7.80 11.57 -14.10
CA ASN A 262 -7.77 13.01 -14.31
C ASN A 262 -7.94 13.40 -15.78
N GLU A 263 -7.24 12.73 -16.69
CA GLU A 263 -7.26 13.02 -18.11
C GLU A 263 -8.38 12.26 -18.85
N LEU A 264 -8.50 10.94 -18.60
CA LEU A 264 -9.55 10.12 -19.21
C LEU A 264 -10.89 10.20 -18.48
N LYS A 265 -10.96 10.88 -17.31
CA LYS A 265 -12.20 11.10 -16.54
C LYS A 265 -12.88 9.80 -16.10
N ILE A 266 -12.14 8.70 -15.97
CA ILE A 266 -12.67 7.44 -15.46
C ILE A 266 -12.94 7.59 -13.97
N GLY A 267 -14.08 7.11 -13.50
CA GLY A 267 -14.44 7.22 -12.06
C GLY A 267 -13.51 6.42 -11.15
N HIS A 268 -13.18 6.97 -9.96
CA HIS A 268 -12.26 6.39 -8.99
C HIS A 268 -12.55 4.90 -8.70
N VAL A 269 -13.80 4.56 -8.37
CA VAL A 269 -14.21 3.17 -8.07
C VAL A 269 -13.87 2.21 -9.22
N LYS A 270 -14.08 2.61 -10.48
CA LYS A 270 -13.78 1.75 -11.63
C LYS A 270 -12.29 1.48 -11.77
N ILE A 271 -11.45 2.50 -11.55
CA ILE A 271 -9.99 2.36 -11.62
C ILE A 271 -9.50 1.49 -10.45
N SER A 272 -9.99 1.75 -9.24
CA SER A 272 -9.61 0.99 -8.05
C SER A 272 -10.01 -0.48 -8.15
N LEU A 273 -11.22 -0.77 -8.66
CA LEU A 273 -11.65 -2.12 -8.97
C LEU A 273 -10.78 -2.77 -10.06
N PHE A 274 -10.40 -2.04 -11.09
CA PHE A 274 -9.51 -2.56 -12.13
C PHE A 274 -8.16 -2.98 -11.55
N TYR A 275 -7.50 -2.12 -10.75
CA TYR A 275 -6.22 -2.43 -10.10
C TYR A 275 -6.36 -3.60 -9.12
N MET A 276 -7.42 -3.58 -8.29
CA MET A 276 -7.75 -4.67 -7.36
C MET A 276 -7.93 -6.01 -8.08
N CYS A 277 -8.80 -6.05 -9.09
CA CYS A 277 -9.09 -7.29 -9.83
C CYS A 277 -7.87 -7.79 -10.61
N LEU A 278 -7.08 -6.88 -11.20
CA LEU A 278 -5.85 -7.24 -11.93
C LEU A 278 -4.82 -7.86 -10.97
N GLN A 279 -4.55 -7.21 -9.83
CA GLN A 279 -3.63 -7.76 -8.84
C GLN A 279 -4.14 -9.08 -8.26
N LEU A 280 -5.43 -9.15 -7.91
CA LEU A 280 -6.02 -10.38 -7.37
C LEU A 280 -5.94 -11.55 -8.36
N ALA A 281 -6.24 -11.30 -9.64
CA ALA A 281 -6.16 -12.34 -10.68
C ALA A 281 -4.72 -12.85 -10.84
N ILE A 282 -3.72 -11.96 -10.91
CA ILE A 282 -2.31 -12.35 -11.00
C ILE A 282 -1.90 -13.15 -9.76
N SER A 283 -2.26 -12.68 -8.57
CA SER A 283 -1.88 -13.32 -7.32
C SER A 283 -2.55 -14.68 -7.12
N LEU A 284 -3.86 -14.79 -7.42
CA LEU A 284 -4.57 -16.07 -7.32
C LEU A 284 -4.10 -17.07 -8.37
N ALA A 285 -3.84 -16.63 -9.60
CA ALA A 285 -3.27 -17.52 -10.63
C ALA A 285 -1.89 -18.04 -10.20
N PHE A 286 -1.05 -17.17 -9.58
CA PHE A 286 0.24 -17.58 -9.03
C PHE A 286 0.07 -18.66 -7.95
N VAL A 287 -0.82 -18.44 -6.98
CA VAL A 287 -1.01 -19.36 -5.85
C VAL A 287 -1.70 -20.66 -6.24
N LEU A 288 -2.69 -20.61 -7.13
CA LEU A 288 -3.57 -21.76 -7.40
C LEU A 288 -3.19 -22.54 -8.64
N CYS A 289 -2.52 -21.92 -9.63
CA CYS A 289 -2.29 -22.53 -10.94
C CYS A 289 -0.81 -22.75 -11.28
N VAL A 290 0.11 -21.98 -10.66
CA VAL A 290 1.55 -22.13 -10.95
C VAL A 290 2.11 -23.27 -10.12
N PRO A 291 2.81 -24.26 -10.74
CA PRO A 291 3.47 -25.33 -9.98
C PRO A 291 4.47 -24.78 -8.97
N ASN A 292 4.50 -25.35 -7.77
CA ASN A 292 5.42 -24.94 -6.70
C ASN A 292 6.86 -25.39 -7.00
N THR A 293 7.47 -24.79 -8.02
CA THR A 293 8.88 -24.98 -8.41
C THR A 293 9.50 -23.61 -8.68
N ALA A 294 10.77 -23.44 -8.30
CA ALA A 294 11.48 -22.17 -8.48
C ALA A 294 11.42 -21.67 -9.93
N TRP A 295 11.60 -22.57 -10.92
CA TRP A 295 11.54 -22.20 -12.33
C TRP A 295 10.16 -21.68 -12.75
N ALA A 296 9.08 -22.33 -12.34
CA ALA A 296 7.72 -21.93 -12.70
C ALA A 296 7.35 -20.57 -12.04
N HIS A 297 7.73 -20.38 -10.80
CA HIS A 297 7.53 -19.12 -10.08
C HIS A 297 8.27 -17.95 -10.75
N TRP A 298 9.55 -18.13 -11.08
CA TRP A 298 10.32 -17.11 -11.81
C TRP A 298 9.78 -16.86 -13.22
N ALA A 299 9.42 -17.91 -13.96
CA ALA A 299 8.85 -17.76 -15.30
C ALA A 299 7.54 -16.97 -15.27
N TYR A 300 6.67 -17.26 -14.30
CA TYR A 300 5.41 -16.54 -14.14
C TYR A 300 5.64 -15.07 -13.72
N LEU A 301 6.51 -14.81 -12.73
CA LEU A 301 6.84 -13.46 -12.30
C LEU A 301 7.40 -12.62 -13.45
N ILE A 302 8.40 -13.15 -14.17
CA ILE A 302 9.03 -12.45 -15.29
C ILE A 302 8.02 -12.22 -16.42
N GLY A 303 7.22 -13.22 -16.76
CA GLY A 303 6.18 -13.12 -17.78
C GLY A 303 5.14 -12.06 -17.44
N ALA A 304 4.63 -12.05 -16.21
CA ALA A 304 3.66 -11.06 -15.73
C ALA A 304 4.28 -9.65 -15.69
N LEU A 305 5.52 -9.52 -15.21
CA LEU A 305 6.26 -8.25 -15.19
C LEU A 305 6.43 -7.67 -16.60
N LEU A 306 6.88 -8.48 -17.56
CA LEU A 306 7.06 -8.04 -18.94
C LEU A 306 5.73 -7.64 -19.58
N LEU A 307 4.69 -8.45 -19.41
CA LEU A 307 3.36 -8.15 -19.93
C LEU A 307 2.83 -6.81 -19.40
N LEU A 308 2.87 -6.62 -18.07
CA LEU A 308 2.39 -5.39 -17.46
C LEU A 308 3.22 -4.17 -17.87
N THR A 309 4.55 -4.32 -17.99
CA THR A 309 5.44 -3.25 -18.47
C THR A 309 5.12 -2.84 -19.90
N VAL A 310 4.87 -3.80 -20.78
CA VAL A 310 4.46 -3.52 -22.18
C VAL A 310 3.11 -2.83 -22.20
N VAL A 311 2.13 -3.32 -21.44
CA VAL A 311 0.79 -2.68 -21.34
C VAL A 311 0.91 -1.24 -20.82
N TYR A 312 1.72 -1.02 -19.77
CA TYR A 312 1.99 0.32 -19.24
C TYR A 312 2.62 1.23 -20.31
N ALA A 313 3.67 0.75 -21.00
CA ALA A 313 4.35 1.54 -22.04
C ALA A 313 3.41 1.92 -23.20
N LEU A 314 2.59 0.99 -23.65
CA LEU A 314 1.58 1.24 -24.69
C LEU A 314 0.51 2.25 -24.21
N PHE A 315 0.06 2.12 -22.95
CA PHE A 315 -0.88 3.05 -22.35
C PHE A 315 -0.28 4.47 -22.28
N MET A 316 0.93 4.60 -21.77
CA MET A 316 1.62 5.90 -21.67
C MET A 316 1.87 6.51 -23.05
N LYS A 317 2.36 5.72 -24.02
CA LYS A 317 2.55 6.18 -25.41
C LYS A 317 1.25 6.73 -26.01
N LYS A 318 0.11 6.11 -25.70
CA LYS A 318 -1.19 6.51 -26.25
C LYS A 318 -1.79 7.73 -25.56
N TYR A 319 -1.65 7.87 -24.26
CA TYR A 319 -2.45 8.83 -23.48
C TYR A 319 -1.66 9.93 -22.79
N PHE A 320 -0.33 9.83 -22.67
CA PHE A 320 0.46 10.80 -21.90
C PHE A 320 0.42 12.22 -22.49
N HIS A 321 0.23 12.36 -23.82
CA HIS A 321 0.06 13.66 -24.48
C HIS A 321 -1.10 14.48 -23.91
N LEU A 322 -2.15 13.84 -23.35
CA LEU A 322 -3.26 14.52 -22.69
C LEU A 322 -2.80 15.25 -21.44
N HIS A 323 -1.89 14.62 -20.68
CA HIS A 323 -1.28 15.23 -19.49
C HIS A 323 -0.37 16.41 -19.88
N GLU A 324 0.40 16.30 -20.96
CA GLU A 324 1.22 17.39 -21.47
C GLU A 324 0.37 18.58 -21.91
N ALA A 325 -0.74 18.32 -22.59
CA ALA A 325 -1.70 19.35 -22.97
C ALA A 325 -2.31 20.06 -21.74
N TYR A 326 -2.62 19.29 -20.68
CA TYR A 326 -3.08 19.85 -19.40
C TYR A 326 -2.02 20.77 -18.78
N LEU A 327 -0.76 20.34 -18.67
CA LEU A 327 0.32 21.16 -18.14
C LEU A 327 0.54 22.44 -18.96
N ALA A 328 0.49 22.35 -20.30
CA ALA A 328 0.59 23.51 -21.19
C ALA A 328 -0.56 24.51 -20.96
N SER A 329 -1.76 24.04 -20.62
CA SER A 329 -2.90 24.92 -20.33
C SER A 329 -2.71 25.70 -19.02
N LEU A 330 -2.10 25.10 -17.99
CA LEU A 330 -1.80 25.76 -16.71
C LEU A 330 -0.76 26.89 -16.87
N ASN A 331 0.23 26.68 -17.73
CA ASN A 331 1.26 27.70 -18.00
C ASN A 331 0.76 28.90 -18.81
N LYS A 332 -0.36 28.76 -19.55
CA LYS A 332 -0.99 29.88 -20.29
C LYS A 332 -1.89 30.74 -19.39
N THR A 333 -2.26 30.25 -18.21
CA THR A 333 -3.14 30.94 -17.24
C THR A 333 -2.37 31.64 -16.12
N LYS A 334 -1.07 31.43 -16.04
CA LYS A 334 -0.10 32.18 -15.20
C LYS A 334 0.57 33.28 -16.06
#